data_de9667bea15d9813892fb7f9ab953ea7
#
_entry.id   de9667bea15d9813892fb7f9ab953ea7
#
_cell.length_a   1.000
_cell.length_b   1.000
_cell.length_c   1.000
_cell.angle_alpha   90.00
_cell.angle_beta   90.00
_cell.angle_gamma   90.00
#
_symmetry.space_group_name_H-M   'P 1'
#
loop_
_entity.id
_entity.type
_entity.pdbx_description
1 polymer ?
#
loop_
_entity_poly.entity_id
_entity_poly.type
_entity_poly.pdbx_seq_one_letter_code
_entity_poly.pdbx_strand_id
1 'polypeptide(L)'
;MTVLLGMDQQIIDDTVMSGLEAQQALFASGGDPIVLGRIGSLEVRLANSPEAVEAAQELRFRVFFDEMGARRESIEAVELRDADRFDAICDHLLVYDTALPVPEHQQIVGTYRLMRSDQADKALGFYSADEYDVQRLALSRPNLRLLELGRSCVKAEYRSKRTVELLWQGAWAYCRRHSIDVMFGCASFHGAVPAAHALGLSFLHHNCRATSDWDVRALPHRYQAMDLMPKEAINNKVALFSMPPLVKGYLRLGAMIGDGAVIDEAFGTTDVFIILPIERISSRYITYYGAEANRFV
;
A
#
# COMPACT_ATOMS: atom_id res chain seq x y z
N MET A 1 -15.94 -19.45 -2.81
CA MET A 1 -16.76 -18.85 -3.88
C MET A 1 -18.24 -18.78 -3.45
N THR A 2 -18.59 -18.20 -2.29
CA THR A 2 -20.03 -18.11 -1.94
C THR A 2 -20.40 -17.02 -0.92
N VAL A 3 -19.52 -16.11 -0.56
CA VAL A 3 -19.86 -15.02 0.41
C VAL A 3 -19.90 -13.64 -0.24
N LEU A 4 -19.23 -13.40 -1.36
CA LEU A 4 -19.24 -12.11 -2.06
C LEU A 4 -20.15 -12.06 -3.30
N LEU A 5 -20.71 -13.19 -3.75
CA LEU A 5 -21.64 -13.27 -4.89
C LEU A 5 -23.11 -12.92 -4.55
N GLY A 6 -23.38 -12.41 -3.37
CA GLY A 6 -24.73 -12.05 -2.92
C GLY A 6 -24.88 -10.67 -2.31
N MET A 7 -23.86 -9.83 -2.38
CA MET A 7 -24.06 -8.44 -1.97
C MET A 7 -24.76 -7.69 -3.09
N ASP A 8 -25.87 -7.05 -2.73
CA ASP A 8 -26.66 -6.26 -3.63
C ASP A 8 -25.78 -5.11 -4.16
N GLN A 9 -25.71 -4.93 -5.50
CA GLN A 9 -24.97 -3.83 -6.13
C GLN A 9 -25.36 -2.49 -5.50
N GLN A 10 -26.62 -2.36 -5.08
CA GLN A 10 -27.14 -1.21 -4.37
C GLN A 10 -26.39 -0.91 -3.06
N ILE A 11 -26.02 -1.94 -2.30
CA ILE A 11 -25.26 -1.76 -1.04
C ILE A 11 -23.84 -1.24 -1.34
N ILE A 12 -23.23 -1.74 -2.42
CA ILE A 12 -21.89 -1.28 -2.85
C ILE A 12 -21.99 0.19 -3.28
N ASP A 13 -22.97 0.53 -4.11
CA ASP A 13 -23.17 1.89 -4.60
C ASP A 13 -23.48 2.87 -3.46
N ASP A 14 -24.33 2.48 -2.51
CA ASP A 14 -24.67 3.29 -1.34
C ASP A 14 -23.44 3.51 -0.43
N THR A 15 -22.59 2.50 -0.29
CA THR A 15 -21.35 2.60 0.51
C THR A 15 -20.34 3.53 -0.16
N VAL A 16 -20.16 3.42 -1.47
CA VAL A 16 -19.29 4.31 -2.25
C VAL A 16 -19.80 5.75 -2.19
N MET A 17 -21.10 5.96 -2.34
CA MET A 17 -21.71 7.29 -2.25
C MET A 17 -21.54 7.91 -0.86
N SER A 18 -21.75 7.14 0.21
CA SER A 18 -21.51 7.59 1.58
C SER A 18 -20.02 7.95 1.82
N GLY A 19 -19.10 7.18 1.24
CA GLY A 19 -17.65 7.46 1.28
C GLY A 19 -17.30 8.77 0.57
N LEU A 20 -17.83 8.97 -0.65
CA LEU A 20 -17.65 10.19 -1.43
C LEU A 20 -18.20 11.43 -0.70
N GLU A 21 -19.38 11.34 -0.10
CA GLU A 21 -19.99 12.43 0.67
C GLU A 21 -19.12 12.78 1.90
N ALA A 22 -18.61 11.75 2.61
CA ALA A 22 -17.73 11.96 3.76
C ALA A 22 -16.39 12.60 3.36
N GLN A 23 -15.80 12.17 2.24
CA GLN A 23 -14.57 12.73 1.70
C GLN A 23 -14.79 14.17 1.21
N GLN A 24 -15.89 14.44 0.50
CA GLN A 24 -16.27 15.79 0.06
C GLN A 24 -16.51 16.73 1.25
N ALA A 25 -17.16 16.25 2.33
CA ALA A 25 -17.34 17.02 3.55
C ALA A 25 -16.00 17.35 4.21
N LEU A 26 -15.04 16.41 4.21
CA LEU A 26 -13.68 16.63 4.69
C LEU A 26 -12.96 17.73 3.86
N PHE A 27 -13.06 17.66 2.54
CA PHE A 27 -12.48 18.65 1.64
C PHE A 27 -13.18 20.01 1.72
N ALA A 28 -14.50 20.02 1.85
CA ALA A 28 -15.29 21.26 1.99
C ALA A 28 -14.99 22.05 3.28
N SER A 29 -14.42 21.41 4.30
CA SER A 29 -14.00 22.08 5.54
C SER A 29 -12.85 23.08 5.34
N GLY A 30 -12.20 23.09 4.17
CA GLY A 30 -11.24 24.13 3.73
C GLY A 30 -10.02 24.29 4.64
N GLY A 31 -9.65 23.22 5.35
CA GLY A 31 -8.49 23.24 6.24
C GLY A 31 -7.16 23.34 5.48
N ASP A 32 -6.15 23.91 6.13
CA ASP A 32 -4.79 23.91 5.60
C ASP A 32 -4.34 22.47 5.31
N PRO A 33 -3.50 22.27 4.25
CA PRO A 33 -2.98 20.96 3.93
C PRO A 33 -2.26 20.32 5.12
N ILE A 34 -2.60 19.07 5.44
CA ILE A 34 -1.91 18.32 6.49
C ILE A 34 -0.56 17.90 5.95
N VAL A 35 0.48 18.66 6.26
CA VAL A 35 1.88 18.31 5.91
C VAL A 35 2.40 17.30 6.93
N LEU A 36 2.92 16.17 6.44
CA LEU A 36 3.42 15.06 7.24
C LEU A 36 4.95 14.88 7.14
N GLY A 37 5.61 15.68 6.31
CA GLY A 37 7.05 15.70 6.18
C GLY A 37 7.54 16.62 5.06
N ARG A 38 8.84 16.97 5.12
CA ARG A 38 9.49 17.82 4.12
C ARG A 38 10.98 17.51 3.99
N ILE A 39 11.46 17.36 2.75
CA ILE A 39 12.89 17.21 2.42
C ILE A 39 13.22 18.11 1.21
N GLY A 40 13.83 19.27 1.46
CA GLY A 40 14.09 20.24 0.40
C GLY A 40 12.80 20.83 -0.17
N SER A 41 12.61 20.76 -1.50
CA SER A 41 11.37 21.14 -2.18
C SER A 41 10.27 20.07 -2.14
N LEU A 42 10.60 18.87 -1.69
CA LEU A 42 9.61 17.79 -1.61
C LEU A 42 8.85 17.88 -0.29
N GLU A 43 7.53 17.82 -0.38
CA GLU A 43 6.62 17.74 0.76
C GLU A 43 5.72 16.52 0.64
N VAL A 44 5.48 15.83 1.75
CA VAL A 44 4.45 14.78 1.83
C VAL A 44 3.26 15.32 2.61
N ARG A 45 2.07 15.21 2.01
CA ARG A 45 0.79 15.72 2.54
C ARG A 45 -0.32 14.69 2.36
N LEU A 46 -1.39 14.85 3.12
CA LEU A 46 -2.66 14.18 2.77
C LEU A 46 -3.37 15.00 1.69
N ALA A 47 -4.02 14.28 0.77
CA ALA A 47 -4.92 14.92 -0.19
C ALA A 47 -6.01 15.68 0.56
N ASN A 48 -6.29 16.90 0.13
CA ASN A 48 -7.29 17.79 0.72
C ASN A 48 -8.29 18.33 -0.31
N SER A 49 -8.28 17.79 -1.52
CA SER A 49 -9.23 18.15 -2.57
C SER A 49 -9.48 16.99 -3.54
N PRO A 50 -10.63 16.98 -4.24
CA PRO A 50 -10.91 16.01 -5.30
C PRO A 50 -9.85 16.03 -6.40
N GLU A 51 -9.39 17.21 -6.81
CA GLU A 51 -8.38 17.38 -7.86
C GLU A 51 -7.04 16.72 -7.47
N ALA A 52 -6.67 16.74 -6.18
CA ALA A 52 -5.47 16.07 -5.69
C ALA A 52 -5.60 14.54 -5.77
N VAL A 53 -6.79 14.00 -5.48
CA VAL A 53 -7.08 12.56 -5.63
C VAL A 53 -7.05 12.16 -7.09
N GLU A 54 -7.70 12.93 -7.97
CA GLU A 54 -7.70 12.69 -9.42
C GLU A 54 -6.27 12.72 -10.00
N ALA A 55 -5.46 13.69 -9.61
CA ALA A 55 -4.06 13.76 -10.03
C ALA A 55 -3.23 12.56 -9.53
N ALA A 56 -3.52 12.04 -8.34
CA ALA A 56 -2.92 10.80 -7.84
C ALA A 56 -3.35 9.59 -8.69
N GLN A 57 -4.62 9.50 -9.07
CA GLN A 57 -5.14 8.45 -9.95
C GLN A 57 -4.50 8.51 -11.35
N GLU A 58 -4.31 9.71 -11.92
CA GLU A 58 -3.59 9.90 -13.17
C GLU A 58 -2.11 9.48 -13.06
N LEU A 59 -1.44 9.82 -11.95
CA LEU A 59 -0.07 9.40 -11.71
C LEU A 59 0.03 7.87 -11.64
N ARG A 60 -0.88 7.22 -10.91
CA ARG A 60 -0.97 5.76 -10.80
C ARG A 60 -1.19 5.12 -12.16
N PHE A 61 -2.10 5.68 -12.97
CA PHE A 61 -2.36 5.20 -14.32
C PHE A 61 -1.09 5.22 -15.16
N ARG A 62 -0.37 6.34 -15.23
CA ARG A 62 0.89 6.45 -15.98
C ARG A 62 1.91 5.41 -15.52
N VAL A 63 2.07 5.23 -14.21
CA VAL A 63 3.06 4.29 -13.68
C VAL A 63 2.63 2.84 -13.90
N PHE A 64 1.41 2.48 -13.52
CA PHE A 64 1.01 1.07 -13.56
C PHE A 64 0.65 0.59 -14.97
N PHE A 65 0.02 1.42 -15.80
CA PHE A 65 -0.47 1.01 -17.12
C PHE A 65 0.53 1.36 -18.24
N ASP A 66 1.01 2.61 -18.27
CA ASP A 66 1.89 3.02 -19.37
C ASP A 66 3.34 2.55 -19.19
N GLU A 67 3.87 2.56 -17.94
CA GLU A 67 5.26 2.13 -17.68
C GLU A 67 5.33 0.62 -17.35
N MET A 68 4.44 0.09 -16.49
CA MET A 68 4.54 -1.29 -15.98
C MET A 68 3.70 -2.29 -16.78
N GLY A 69 2.81 -1.83 -17.66
CA GLY A 69 2.06 -2.68 -18.57
C GLY A 69 0.87 -3.41 -17.95
N ALA A 70 0.25 -2.85 -16.90
CA ALA A 70 -1.01 -3.36 -16.35
C ALA A 70 -2.10 -3.41 -17.44
N ARG A 71 -3.00 -4.39 -17.35
CA ARG A 71 -4.06 -4.61 -18.35
C ARG A 71 -5.20 -3.62 -18.17
N ARG A 72 -5.52 -2.87 -19.22
CA ARG A 72 -6.59 -1.85 -19.21
C ARG A 72 -8.00 -2.45 -19.12
N GLU A 73 -8.18 -3.70 -19.53
CA GLU A 73 -9.49 -4.38 -19.57
C GLU A 73 -10.09 -4.68 -18.18
N SER A 74 -9.27 -4.61 -17.14
CA SER A 74 -9.65 -4.91 -15.75
C SER A 74 -10.09 -3.67 -14.95
N ILE A 75 -10.02 -2.49 -15.53
CA ILE A 75 -10.40 -1.22 -14.89
C ILE A 75 -11.28 -0.44 -15.87
N GLU A 76 -12.32 0.22 -15.37
CA GLU A 76 -13.12 1.17 -16.13
C GLU A 76 -12.24 2.37 -16.57
N ALA A 77 -11.38 2.13 -17.55
CA ALA A 77 -10.39 3.09 -18.04
C ALA A 77 -11.01 4.15 -18.94
N VAL A 78 -12.10 4.79 -18.48
CA VAL A 78 -12.79 5.82 -19.26
C VAL A 78 -11.99 7.11 -19.33
N GLU A 79 -11.05 7.36 -18.37
CA GLU A 79 -10.42 8.68 -18.25
C GLU A 79 -8.90 8.67 -18.00
N LEU A 80 -8.14 7.62 -18.37
CA LEU A 80 -6.69 7.53 -18.10
C LEU A 80 -6.34 7.69 -16.61
N ARG A 81 -7.19 7.14 -15.74
CA ARG A 81 -7.05 7.14 -14.28
C ARG A 81 -7.12 5.73 -13.72
N ASP A 82 -6.25 5.38 -12.78
CA ASP A 82 -6.38 4.19 -11.92
C ASP A 82 -7.30 4.55 -10.77
N ALA A 83 -8.60 4.37 -10.96
CA ALA A 83 -9.62 4.65 -9.97
C ALA A 83 -10.36 3.36 -9.59
N ASP A 84 -10.64 3.20 -8.30
CA ASP A 84 -11.47 2.12 -7.80
C ASP A 84 -12.36 2.60 -6.64
N ARG A 85 -13.31 1.75 -6.21
CA ARG A 85 -14.25 2.06 -5.12
C ARG A 85 -13.59 2.46 -3.79
N PHE A 86 -12.34 2.05 -3.57
CA PHE A 86 -11.64 2.33 -2.33
C PHE A 86 -11.07 3.76 -2.28
N ASP A 87 -10.91 4.43 -3.42
CA ASP A 87 -10.36 5.78 -3.45
C ASP A 87 -11.23 6.79 -2.68
N ALA A 88 -12.56 6.57 -2.68
CA ALA A 88 -13.50 7.43 -1.98
C ALA A 88 -13.44 7.35 -0.44
N ILE A 89 -12.84 6.29 0.09
CA ILE A 89 -12.82 5.99 1.53
C ILE A 89 -11.42 5.94 2.13
N CYS A 90 -10.39 5.90 1.28
CA CYS A 90 -8.98 5.92 1.70
C CYS A 90 -8.48 7.36 1.88
N ASP A 91 -7.49 7.51 2.74
CA ASP A 91 -6.66 8.70 2.74
C ASP A 91 -5.56 8.54 1.68
N HIS A 92 -5.23 9.63 0.98
CA HIS A 92 -4.19 9.63 -0.04
C HIS A 92 -2.98 10.43 0.46
N LEU A 93 -1.87 9.74 0.66
CA LEU A 93 -0.59 10.34 1.00
C LEU A 93 0.13 10.72 -0.29
N LEU A 94 0.39 12.00 -0.49
CA LEU A 94 0.89 12.55 -1.74
C LEU A 94 2.23 13.26 -1.53
N VAL A 95 3.18 13.02 -2.43
CA VAL A 95 4.43 13.77 -2.47
C VAL A 95 4.33 14.84 -3.53
N TYR A 96 4.55 16.09 -3.12
CA TYR A 96 4.60 17.26 -3.97
C TYR A 96 6.03 17.73 -4.17
N ASP A 97 6.39 18.18 -5.37
CA ASP A 97 7.58 19.00 -5.57
C ASP A 97 7.15 20.48 -5.71
N THR A 98 7.28 21.21 -4.62
CA THR A 98 6.86 22.61 -4.52
C THR A 98 7.73 23.57 -5.35
N ALA A 99 8.85 23.11 -5.91
CA ALA A 99 9.67 23.90 -6.80
C ALA A 99 9.16 23.92 -8.26
N LEU A 100 8.23 23.02 -8.60
CA LEU A 100 7.65 23.00 -9.94
C LEU A 100 6.75 24.23 -10.16
N PRO A 101 6.98 25.02 -11.24
CA PRO A 101 6.20 26.23 -11.54
C PRO A 101 4.88 25.88 -12.26
N VAL A 102 4.10 24.98 -11.65
CA VAL A 102 2.83 24.47 -12.19
C VAL A 102 1.76 24.51 -11.09
N PRO A 103 0.45 24.42 -11.42
CA PRO A 103 -0.61 24.30 -10.43
C PRO A 103 -0.36 23.15 -9.44
N GLU A 104 -0.83 23.31 -8.21
CA GLU A 104 -0.52 22.41 -7.08
C GLU A 104 -0.81 20.93 -7.39
N HIS A 105 -1.96 20.60 -7.97
CA HIS A 105 -2.31 19.23 -8.33
C HIS A 105 -1.33 18.59 -9.35
N GLN A 106 -0.63 19.40 -10.16
CA GLN A 106 0.39 18.93 -11.11
C GLN A 106 1.78 18.77 -10.47
N GLN A 107 1.99 19.29 -9.26
CA GLN A 107 3.23 19.10 -8.49
C GLN A 107 3.33 17.71 -7.86
N ILE A 108 2.29 16.87 -7.94
CA ILE A 108 2.26 15.53 -7.36
C ILE A 108 3.22 14.62 -8.13
N VAL A 109 4.20 14.05 -7.40
CA VAL A 109 5.27 13.20 -7.95
C VAL A 109 5.31 11.81 -7.34
N GLY A 110 4.55 11.56 -6.29
CA GLY A 110 4.43 10.26 -5.65
C GLY A 110 3.12 10.14 -4.88
N THR A 111 2.64 8.92 -4.71
CA THR A 111 1.40 8.61 -4.00
C THR A 111 1.50 7.33 -3.19
N TYR A 112 0.73 7.25 -2.12
CA TYR A 112 0.46 6.05 -1.34
C TYR A 112 -0.99 6.13 -0.86
N ARG A 113 -1.76 5.06 -1.04
CA ARG A 113 -3.13 4.95 -0.53
C ARG A 113 -3.13 4.29 0.84
N LEU A 114 -3.84 4.88 1.78
CA LEU A 114 -3.88 4.50 3.18
C LEU A 114 -5.32 4.18 3.59
N MET A 115 -5.59 2.98 4.09
CA MET A 115 -6.89 2.55 4.56
C MET A 115 -6.81 2.05 5.99
N ARG A 116 -7.42 2.77 6.92
CA ARG A 116 -7.52 2.35 8.31
C ARG A 116 -8.66 1.35 8.52
N SER A 117 -8.59 0.56 9.60
CA SER A 117 -9.65 -0.39 9.95
C SER A 117 -11.03 0.24 10.09
N ASP A 118 -11.13 1.46 10.67
CA ASP A 118 -12.41 2.17 10.79
C ASP A 118 -13.00 2.63 9.43
N GLN A 119 -12.16 2.80 8.43
CA GLN A 119 -12.56 3.05 7.04
C GLN A 119 -12.94 1.74 6.34
N ALA A 120 -12.15 0.68 6.54
CA ALA A 120 -12.42 -0.64 5.98
C ALA A 120 -13.77 -1.22 6.47
N ASP A 121 -14.12 -0.99 7.74
CA ASP A 121 -15.42 -1.41 8.31
C ASP A 121 -16.61 -0.78 7.56
N LYS A 122 -16.44 0.45 7.07
CA LYS A 122 -17.44 1.15 6.27
C LYS A 122 -17.44 0.73 4.79
N ALA A 123 -16.37 0.11 4.32
CA ALA A 123 -16.06 -0.17 2.92
C ALA A 123 -16.22 -1.65 2.54
N LEU A 124 -16.82 -2.46 3.39
CA LEU A 124 -16.98 -3.90 3.17
C LEU A 124 -15.65 -4.69 3.22
N GLY A 125 -14.63 -4.15 3.87
CA GLY A 125 -13.35 -4.80 4.09
C GLY A 125 -12.16 -4.06 3.48
N PHE A 126 -10.99 -4.62 3.70
CA PHE A 126 -9.74 -4.14 3.13
C PHE A 126 -9.60 -4.53 1.66
N TYR A 127 -8.80 -3.77 0.91
CA TYR A 127 -8.53 -4.05 -0.50
C TYR A 127 -7.92 -5.44 -0.72
N SER A 128 -6.93 -5.82 0.08
CA SER A 128 -6.27 -7.12 -0.03
C SER A 128 -7.11 -8.32 0.45
N ALA A 129 -8.35 -8.09 0.94
CA ALA A 129 -9.24 -9.17 1.35
C ALA A 129 -9.72 -10.05 0.18
N ASP A 130 -9.62 -9.57 -1.06
CA ASP A 130 -9.90 -10.36 -2.27
C ASP A 130 -8.76 -11.36 -2.62
N GLU A 131 -7.62 -11.24 -1.94
CA GLU A 131 -6.42 -12.05 -2.18
C GLU A 131 -5.98 -12.83 -0.95
N TYR A 132 -6.11 -12.25 0.24
CA TYR A 132 -5.62 -12.78 1.50
C TYR A 132 -6.69 -12.78 2.59
N ASP A 133 -6.61 -13.73 3.52
CA ASP A 133 -7.50 -13.83 4.68
C ASP A 133 -7.19 -12.75 5.74
N VAL A 134 -7.32 -11.48 5.33
CA VAL A 134 -7.07 -10.31 6.20
C VAL A 134 -8.12 -10.19 7.27
N GLN A 135 -9.35 -10.64 6.99
CA GLN A 135 -10.45 -10.61 7.96
C GLN A 135 -10.11 -11.43 9.21
N ARG A 136 -9.41 -12.55 9.03
CA ARG A 136 -8.94 -13.37 10.17
C ARG A 136 -7.98 -12.58 11.06
N LEU A 137 -7.06 -11.78 10.48
CA LEU A 137 -6.17 -10.91 11.25
C LEU A 137 -6.97 -9.88 12.05
N ALA A 138 -7.92 -9.20 11.41
CA ALA A 138 -8.75 -8.19 12.06
C ALA A 138 -9.59 -8.78 13.20
N LEU A 139 -10.24 -9.93 12.98
CA LEU A 139 -11.07 -10.61 13.99
C LEU A 139 -10.25 -11.20 15.13
N SER A 140 -9.04 -11.72 14.87
CA SER A 140 -8.19 -12.28 15.93
C SER A 140 -7.57 -11.22 16.82
N ARG A 141 -7.55 -9.95 16.37
CA ARG A 141 -6.92 -8.82 17.06
C ARG A 141 -7.80 -7.55 17.02
N PRO A 142 -9.03 -7.60 17.56
CA PRO A 142 -10.03 -6.54 17.43
C PRO A 142 -9.62 -5.22 18.09
N ASN A 143 -8.63 -5.25 18.98
CA ASN A 143 -8.14 -4.06 19.68
C ASN A 143 -7.01 -3.34 18.93
N LEU A 144 -6.48 -3.92 17.84
CA LEU A 144 -5.42 -3.30 17.06
C LEU A 144 -5.99 -2.40 15.96
N ARG A 145 -5.38 -1.24 15.82
CA ARG A 145 -5.66 -0.32 14.72
C ARG A 145 -4.80 -0.69 13.53
N LEU A 146 -5.44 -1.21 12.51
CA LEU A 146 -4.79 -1.70 11.31
C LEU A 146 -4.75 -0.61 10.24
N LEU A 147 -3.67 -0.57 9.47
CA LEU A 147 -3.49 0.31 8.32
C LEU A 147 -3.04 -0.50 7.11
N GLU A 148 -3.88 -0.57 6.09
CA GLU A 148 -3.50 -1.09 4.80
C GLU A 148 -2.84 0.00 3.95
N LEU A 149 -1.70 -0.36 3.36
CA LEU A 149 -0.94 0.48 2.44
C LEU A 149 -1.01 -0.13 1.03
N GLY A 150 -1.48 0.66 0.07
CA GLY A 150 -1.62 0.23 -1.31
C GLY A 150 -1.31 1.33 -2.33
N ARG A 151 -1.26 0.96 -3.60
CA ARG A 151 -1.07 1.89 -4.72
C ARG A 151 0.15 2.80 -4.58
N SER A 152 1.25 2.27 -4.03
CA SER A 152 2.50 3.03 -3.92
C SER A 152 3.17 3.20 -5.27
N CYS A 153 3.31 4.42 -5.73
CA CYS A 153 4.10 4.71 -6.91
C CYS A 153 4.73 6.10 -6.89
N VAL A 154 5.76 6.29 -7.70
CA VAL A 154 6.51 7.53 -7.83
C VAL A 154 6.85 7.73 -9.30
N LYS A 155 6.76 8.95 -9.82
CA LYS A 155 7.24 9.32 -11.17
C LYS A 155 8.69 8.87 -11.37
N ALA A 156 9.03 8.37 -12.55
CA ALA A 156 10.33 7.77 -12.83
C ALA A 156 11.51 8.67 -12.44
N GLU A 157 11.45 9.95 -12.78
CA GLU A 157 12.47 10.95 -12.50
C GLU A 157 12.63 11.29 -11.00
N TYR A 158 11.62 10.95 -10.19
CA TYR A 158 11.61 11.16 -8.74
C TYR A 158 11.90 9.89 -7.92
N ARG A 159 12.22 8.74 -8.56
CA ARG A 159 12.55 7.47 -7.87
C ARG A 159 13.92 7.55 -7.21
N SER A 160 14.02 8.39 -6.20
CA SER A 160 15.23 8.65 -5.44
C SER A 160 15.11 8.18 -3.99
N LYS A 161 16.26 8.05 -3.30
CA LYS A 161 16.28 7.75 -1.88
C LYS A 161 15.47 8.77 -1.07
N ARG A 162 15.54 10.07 -1.44
CA ARG A 162 14.83 11.16 -0.74
C ARG A 162 13.32 10.99 -0.81
N THR A 163 12.79 10.64 -1.97
CA THR A 163 11.34 10.46 -2.15
C THR A 163 10.84 9.27 -1.35
N VAL A 164 11.59 8.16 -1.34
CA VAL A 164 11.26 6.98 -0.54
C VAL A 164 11.31 7.31 0.95
N GLU A 165 12.34 8.01 1.40
CA GLU A 165 12.46 8.46 2.80
C GLU A 165 11.29 9.36 3.21
N LEU A 166 10.88 10.28 2.32
CA LEU A 166 9.78 11.18 2.59
C LEU A 166 8.43 10.44 2.67
N LEU A 167 8.18 9.47 1.78
CA LEU A 167 6.99 8.61 1.87
C LEU A 167 6.94 7.83 3.19
N TRP A 168 8.07 7.28 3.63
CA TRP A 168 8.16 6.61 4.93
C TRP A 168 7.95 7.57 6.10
N GLN A 169 8.50 8.77 6.03
CA GLN A 169 8.29 9.82 7.05
C GLN A 169 6.80 10.18 7.14
N GLY A 170 6.13 10.39 6.00
CA GLY A 170 4.70 10.67 5.95
C GLY A 170 3.85 9.51 6.49
N ALA A 171 4.14 8.28 6.06
CA ALA A 171 3.45 7.09 6.57
C ALA A 171 3.65 6.92 8.09
N TRP A 172 4.85 7.18 8.60
CA TRP A 172 5.15 7.14 10.02
C TRP A 172 4.39 8.22 10.80
N ALA A 173 4.39 9.49 10.32
CA ALA A 173 3.63 10.58 10.93
C ALA A 173 2.13 10.27 10.95
N TYR A 174 1.61 9.69 9.86
CA TYR A 174 0.23 9.22 9.78
C TYR A 174 -0.07 8.12 10.81
N CYS A 175 0.79 7.11 10.94
CA CYS A 175 0.65 6.05 11.95
C CYS A 175 0.59 6.62 13.36
N ARG A 176 1.46 7.58 13.69
CA ARG A 176 1.47 8.26 14.97
C ARG A 176 0.17 9.02 15.23
N ARG A 177 -0.27 9.81 14.26
CA ARG A 177 -1.49 10.63 14.32
C ARG A 177 -2.74 9.79 14.57
N HIS A 178 -2.83 8.61 13.97
CA HIS A 178 -3.98 7.72 14.08
C HIS A 178 -3.77 6.55 15.06
N SER A 179 -2.65 6.56 15.79
CA SER A 179 -2.29 5.49 16.75
C SER A 179 -2.38 4.10 16.12
N ILE A 180 -1.84 3.94 14.91
CA ILE A 180 -1.80 2.66 14.20
C ILE A 180 -0.86 1.70 14.91
N ASP A 181 -1.29 0.45 15.06
CA ASP A 181 -0.52 -0.63 15.68
C ASP A 181 0.17 -1.52 14.66
N VAL A 182 -0.46 -1.69 13.49
CA VAL A 182 0.04 -2.59 12.42
C VAL A 182 -0.16 -1.97 11.06
N MET A 183 0.89 -1.93 10.27
CA MET A 183 0.85 -1.69 8.83
C MET A 183 0.86 -3.01 8.08
N PHE A 184 0.11 -3.12 7.00
CA PHE A 184 0.14 -4.28 6.12
C PHE A 184 -0.25 -3.91 4.67
N GLY A 185 -0.12 -4.85 3.75
CA GLY A 185 -0.53 -4.70 2.36
C GLY A 185 0.23 -5.63 1.43
N CYS A 186 -0.17 -5.66 0.16
CA CYS A 186 0.53 -6.43 -0.85
C CYS A 186 1.73 -5.68 -1.40
N ALA A 187 2.82 -6.41 -1.64
CA ALA A 187 4.00 -5.91 -2.32
C ALA A 187 4.38 -6.86 -3.46
N SER A 188 4.67 -6.28 -4.63
CA SER A 188 4.69 -6.99 -5.90
C SER A 188 6.10 -7.29 -6.40
N PHE A 189 6.28 -8.50 -6.90
CA PHE A 189 7.33 -8.85 -7.86
C PHE A 189 6.78 -8.63 -9.26
N HIS A 190 7.53 -7.97 -10.12
CA HIS A 190 7.10 -7.72 -11.49
C HIS A 190 7.16 -9.02 -12.32
N GLY A 191 6.01 -9.47 -12.79
CA GLY A 191 5.82 -10.71 -13.54
C GLY A 191 4.84 -11.68 -12.86
N ALA A 192 3.91 -12.23 -13.64
CA ALA A 192 2.84 -13.12 -13.21
C ALA A 192 3.24 -14.61 -13.17
N VAL A 193 4.53 -14.92 -13.15
CA VAL A 193 5.05 -16.30 -13.14
C VAL A 193 5.86 -16.52 -11.86
N PRO A 194 5.29 -17.10 -10.78
CA PRO A 194 5.97 -17.31 -9.50
C PRO A 194 7.31 -18.03 -9.61
N ALA A 195 7.44 -18.99 -10.53
CA ALA A 195 8.68 -19.72 -10.76
C ALA A 195 9.85 -18.82 -11.18
N ALA A 196 9.59 -17.71 -11.87
CA ALA A 196 10.62 -16.72 -12.22
C ALA A 196 11.16 -15.99 -10.98
N HIS A 197 10.42 -16.01 -9.87
CA HIS A 197 10.77 -15.40 -8.60
C HIS A 197 11.14 -16.41 -7.51
N ALA A 198 11.44 -17.66 -7.90
CA ALA A 198 11.64 -18.78 -6.99
C ALA A 198 12.63 -18.47 -5.86
N LEU A 199 13.77 -17.85 -6.17
CA LEU A 199 14.79 -17.50 -5.19
C LEU A 199 14.26 -16.49 -4.15
N GLY A 200 13.58 -15.44 -4.60
CA GLY A 200 13.01 -14.41 -3.73
C GLY A 200 11.86 -14.96 -2.88
N LEU A 201 10.91 -15.65 -3.48
CA LEU A 201 9.76 -16.24 -2.81
C LEU A 201 10.18 -17.28 -1.77
N SER A 202 11.10 -18.20 -2.12
CA SER A 202 11.61 -19.19 -1.17
C SER A 202 12.40 -18.57 -0.04
N PHE A 203 13.18 -17.52 -0.30
CA PHE A 203 13.84 -16.75 0.77
C PHE A 203 12.82 -16.18 1.75
N LEU A 204 11.77 -15.53 1.25
CA LEU A 204 10.70 -14.97 2.08
C LEU A 204 10.01 -16.07 2.89
N HIS A 205 9.69 -17.20 2.27
CA HIS A 205 9.08 -18.35 2.92
C HIS A 205 9.93 -18.88 4.09
N HIS A 206 11.20 -19.14 3.85
CA HIS A 206 12.05 -19.81 4.86
C HIS A 206 12.60 -18.88 5.95
N ASN A 207 12.70 -17.56 5.69
CA ASN A 207 13.41 -16.64 6.57
C ASN A 207 12.56 -15.48 7.11
N CYS A 208 11.40 -15.18 6.49
CA CYS A 208 10.62 -13.98 6.80
C CYS A 208 9.15 -14.27 7.12
N ARG A 209 8.75 -15.55 7.19
CA ARG A 209 7.36 -15.95 7.48
C ARG A 209 6.87 -15.35 8.78
N ALA A 210 5.63 -14.91 8.77
CA ALA A 210 4.91 -14.50 9.96
C ALA A 210 4.79 -15.67 10.95
N THR A 211 4.87 -15.39 12.23
CA THR A 211 4.57 -16.36 13.28
C THR A 211 3.06 -16.65 13.33
N SER A 212 2.67 -17.74 14.00
CA SER A 212 1.26 -18.17 14.10
C SER A 212 0.30 -17.06 14.50
N ASP A 213 0.78 -16.12 15.35
CA ASP A 213 -0.03 -14.98 15.82
C ASP A 213 -0.31 -13.93 14.75
N TRP A 214 0.48 -13.91 13.69
CA TRP A 214 0.40 -12.95 12.59
C TRP A 214 0.17 -13.65 11.25
N ASP A 215 -0.25 -14.93 11.28
CA ASP A 215 -0.37 -15.73 10.06
C ASP A 215 -1.59 -15.28 9.24
N VAL A 216 -1.31 -14.61 8.13
CA VAL A 216 -2.26 -14.27 7.08
C VAL A 216 -1.91 -15.10 5.87
N ARG A 217 -2.89 -15.75 5.29
CA ARG A 217 -2.69 -16.67 4.16
C ARG A 217 -3.43 -16.19 2.93
N ALA A 218 -2.83 -16.41 1.76
CA ALA A 218 -3.52 -16.24 0.49
C ALA A 218 -4.78 -17.12 0.44
N LEU A 219 -5.86 -16.60 -0.13
CA LEU A 219 -7.12 -17.33 -0.27
C LEU A 219 -6.89 -18.63 -1.07
N PRO A 220 -7.54 -19.74 -0.72
CA PRO A 220 -7.23 -21.06 -1.31
C PRO A 220 -7.24 -21.08 -2.84
N HIS A 221 -8.12 -20.32 -3.47
CA HIS A 221 -8.25 -20.26 -4.93
C HIS A 221 -7.24 -19.30 -5.61
N ARG A 222 -6.53 -18.49 -4.83
CA ARG A 222 -5.49 -17.54 -5.29
C ARG A 222 -4.08 -17.99 -4.92
N TYR A 223 -3.98 -18.97 -4.03
CA TYR A 223 -2.72 -19.38 -3.40
C TYR A 223 -1.70 -19.93 -4.40
N GLN A 224 -0.51 -19.34 -4.36
CA GLN A 224 0.69 -19.83 -5.02
C GLN A 224 1.74 -20.19 -3.97
N ALA A 225 2.35 -21.37 -4.11
CA ALA A 225 3.41 -21.81 -3.20
C ALA A 225 4.62 -20.87 -3.31
N MET A 226 5.20 -20.51 -2.18
CA MET A 226 6.44 -19.73 -2.10
C MET A 226 7.66 -20.62 -1.85
N ASP A 227 7.45 -21.84 -1.35
CA ASP A 227 8.49 -22.85 -1.15
C ASP A 227 8.84 -23.55 -2.48
N LEU A 228 9.59 -22.86 -3.32
CA LEU A 228 9.95 -23.31 -4.67
C LEU A 228 11.39 -23.86 -4.74
N MET A 229 12.19 -23.63 -3.69
CA MET A 229 13.58 -24.07 -3.58
C MET A 229 13.86 -24.56 -2.15
N PRO A 230 14.64 -25.64 -1.96
CA PRO A 230 15.05 -26.06 -0.63
C PRO A 230 15.92 -24.96 0.04
N LYS A 231 15.76 -24.81 1.35
CA LYS A 231 16.39 -23.76 2.14
C LYS A 231 17.90 -23.69 1.95
N GLU A 232 18.53 -24.85 1.82
CA GLU A 232 19.97 -25.01 1.68
C GLU A 232 20.51 -24.51 0.32
N ALA A 233 19.64 -24.46 -0.69
CA ALA A 233 19.99 -23.96 -2.02
C ALA A 233 19.85 -22.43 -2.13
N ILE A 234 19.33 -21.75 -1.11
CA ILE A 234 19.07 -20.32 -1.15
C ILE A 234 20.34 -19.54 -0.79
N ASN A 235 20.86 -18.79 -1.76
CA ASN A 235 21.87 -17.80 -1.46
C ASN A 235 21.20 -16.50 -0.95
N ASN A 236 21.23 -16.30 0.36
CA ASN A 236 20.57 -15.18 1.03
C ASN A 236 20.97 -13.79 0.48
N LYS A 237 22.26 -13.59 0.13
CA LYS A 237 22.76 -12.31 -0.40
C LYS A 237 22.17 -12.04 -1.79
N VAL A 238 22.15 -13.06 -2.64
CA VAL A 238 21.59 -12.96 -4.01
C VAL A 238 20.07 -12.77 -3.93
N ALA A 239 19.39 -13.51 -3.07
CA ALA A 239 17.96 -13.37 -2.85
C ALA A 239 17.58 -11.95 -2.42
N LEU A 240 18.26 -11.39 -1.42
CA LEU A 240 18.03 -10.01 -0.98
C LEU A 240 18.37 -8.98 -2.06
N PHE A 241 19.40 -9.24 -2.87
CA PHE A 241 19.74 -8.33 -3.98
C PHE A 241 18.66 -8.29 -5.05
N SER A 242 18.10 -9.45 -5.41
CA SER A 242 17.07 -9.59 -6.45
C SER A 242 15.67 -9.13 -6.04
N MET A 243 15.43 -8.91 -4.74
CA MET A 243 14.11 -8.50 -4.26
C MET A 243 13.70 -7.10 -4.73
N PRO A 244 12.40 -6.88 -4.93
CA PRO A 244 11.88 -5.54 -5.18
C PRO A 244 12.30 -4.54 -4.08
N PRO A 245 12.60 -3.29 -4.44
CA PRO A 245 13.06 -2.28 -3.47
C PRO A 245 12.10 -2.07 -2.31
N LEU A 246 10.79 -2.11 -2.57
CA LEU A 246 9.74 -1.94 -1.56
C LEU A 246 9.77 -3.10 -0.55
N VAL A 247 9.82 -4.35 -1.02
CA VAL A 247 9.94 -5.54 -0.15
C VAL A 247 11.19 -5.43 0.73
N LYS A 248 12.35 -5.08 0.13
CA LYS A 248 13.59 -4.84 0.91
C LYS A 248 13.43 -3.77 1.98
N GLY A 249 12.70 -2.71 1.67
CA GLY A 249 12.40 -1.62 2.61
C GLY A 249 11.64 -2.15 3.82
N TYR A 250 10.57 -2.86 3.60
CA TYR A 250 9.75 -3.46 4.67
C TYR A 250 10.53 -4.47 5.51
N LEU A 251 11.29 -5.38 4.89
CA LEU A 251 12.11 -6.35 5.62
C LEU A 251 13.14 -5.68 6.54
N ARG A 252 13.74 -4.56 6.10
CA ARG A 252 14.67 -3.78 6.93
C ARG A 252 13.99 -3.16 8.16
N LEU A 253 12.72 -2.84 8.07
CA LEU A 253 11.93 -2.34 9.19
C LEU A 253 11.50 -3.45 10.16
N GLY A 254 11.65 -4.71 9.79
CA GLY A 254 11.26 -5.85 10.61
C GLY A 254 9.93 -6.48 10.22
N ALA A 255 9.45 -6.21 9.00
CA ALA A 255 8.23 -6.81 8.49
C ALA A 255 8.34 -8.33 8.35
N MET A 256 7.21 -8.97 8.50
CA MET A 256 6.97 -10.40 8.26
C MET A 256 6.17 -10.56 6.97
N ILE A 257 6.16 -11.79 6.46
CA ILE A 257 5.50 -12.17 5.21
C ILE A 257 4.41 -13.21 5.50
N GLY A 258 3.24 -13.01 4.93
CA GLY A 258 2.13 -13.97 4.98
C GLY A 258 2.42 -15.29 4.26
N ASP A 259 1.49 -16.23 4.32
CA ASP A 259 1.60 -17.52 3.66
C ASP A 259 1.02 -17.51 2.25
N GLY A 260 1.85 -17.88 1.30
CA GLY A 260 1.51 -17.92 -0.11
C GLY A 260 1.67 -16.59 -0.82
N ALA A 261 1.96 -16.68 -2.11
CA ALA A 261 1.91 -15.56 -3.05
C ALA A 261 0.58 -15.59 -3.81
N VAL A 262 0.26 -14.50 -4.47
CA VAL A 262 -0.92 -14.35 -5.33
C VAL A 262 -0.47 -13.85 -6.70
N ILE A 263 -1.09 -14.34 -7.77
CA ILE A 263 -0.92 -13.77 -9.11
C ILE A 263 -1.99 -12.69 -9.28
N ASP A 264 -1.53 -11.46 -9.48
CA ASP A 264 -2.38 -10.35 -9.95
C ASP A 264 -2.28 -10.26 -11.47
N GLU A 265 -3.27 -10.83 -12.14
CA GLU A 265 -3.36 -10.84 -13.61
C GLU A 265 -3.56 -9.43 -14.19
N ALA A 266 -4.22 -8.54 -13.45
CA ALA A 266 -4.51 -7.18 -13.90
C ALA A 266 -3.25 -6.34 -13.94
N PHE A 267 -2.42 -6.42 -12.90
CA PHE A 267 -1.16 -5.70 -12.83
C PHE A 267 0.04 -6.50 -13.37
N GLY A 268 -0.16 -7.78 -13.71
CA GLY A 268 0.89 -8.64 -14.23
C GLY A 268 2.00 -8.89 -13.21
N THR A 269 1.64 -9.10 -11.94
CA THR A 269 2.57 -9.24 -10.82
C THR A 269 2.39 -10.55 -10.06
N THR A 270 3.39 -10.87 -9.24
CA THR A 270 3.30 -11.90 -8.19
C THR A 270 3.42 -11.18 -6.85
N ASP A 271 2.35 -11.21 -6.07
CA ASP A 271 2.21 -10.42 -4.85
C ASP A 271 2.46 -11.26 -3.61
N VAL A 272 3.08 -10.63 -2.61
CA VAL A 272 3.30 -11.21 -1.29
C VAL A 272 2.69 -10.27 -0.23
N PHE A 273 2.12 -10.84 0.81
CA PHE A 273 1.50 -10.08 1.89
C PHE A 273 2.55 -9.66 2.92
N ILE A 274 2.67 -8.37 3.13
CA ILE A 274 3.57 -7.75 4.12
C ILE A 274 2.78 -7.47 5.40
N ILE A 275 3.36 -7.79 6.57
CA ILE A 275 2.80 -7.46 7.88
C ILE A 275 3.90 -6.80 8.70
N LEU A 276 3.66 -5.59 9.16
CA LEU A 276 4.62 -4.82 9.96
C LEU A 276 3.95 -4.26 11.22
N PRO A 277 3.97 -4.99 12.34
CA PRO A 277 3.63 -4.41 13.63
C PRO A 277 4.57 -3.27 13.97
N ILE A 278 4.03 -2.13 14.41
CA ILE A 278 4.80 -0.93 14.73
C ILE A 278 5.85 -1.20 15.82
N GLU A 279 5.52 -2.03 16.80
CA GLU A 279 6.41 -2.45 17.89
C GLU A 279 7.69 -3.18 17.42
N ARG A 280 7.65 -3.77 16.22
CA ARG A 280 8.80 -4.47 15.62
C ARG A 280 9.78 -3.54 14.94
N ILE A 281 9.38 -2.31 14.65
CA ILE A 281 10.26 -1.32 14.03
C ILE A 281 11.38 -0.97 15.02
N SER A 282 12.61 -1.22 14.62
CA SER A 282 13.75 -0.99 15.51
C SER A 282 13.86 0.49 15.91
N SER A 283 14.31 0.75 17.15
CA SER A 283 14.49 2.10 17.68
C SER A 283 15.38 2.99 16.79
N ARG A 284 16.33 2.41 16.07
CA ARG A 284 17.18 3.14 15.10
C ARG A 284 16.35 3.79 14.00
N TYR A 285 15.35 3.08 13.46
CA TYR A 285 14.48 3.64 12.41
C TYR A 285 13.48 4.64 13.00
N ILE A 286 12.95 4.35 14.21
CA ILE A 286 12.09 5.28 14.93
C ILE A 286 12.84 6.60 15.20
N THR A 287 14.10 6.55 15.62
CA THR A 287 14.90 7.75 15.81
C THR A 287 15.18 8.49 14.50
N TYR A 288 15.47 7.76 13.43
CA TYR A 288 15.79 8.35 12.12
C TYR A 288 14.58 9.04 11.48
N TYR A 289 13.42 8.37 11.45
CA TYR A 289 12.20 8.95 10.87
C TYR A 289 11.40 9.78 11.88
N GLY A 290 11.47 9.45 13.16
CA GLY A 290 10.63 10.03 14.21
C GLY A 290 11.03 11.43 14.62
N ALA A 291 12.32 11.80 14.57
CA ALA A 291 12.77 13.14 14.94
C ALA A 291 12.15 14.20 14.04
N GLU A 292 12.06 13.95 12.74
CA GLU A 292 11.42 14.86 11.78
C GLU A 292 9.88 14.71 11.80
N ALA A 293 9.38 13.48 11.90
CA ALA A 293 7.93 13.22 11.96
C ALA A 293 7.27 13.85 13.19
N ASN A 294 7.95 13.94 14.33
CA ASN A 294 7.42 14.60 15.54
C ASN A 294 7.13 16.10 15.37
N ARG A 295 7.63 16.73 14.30
CA ARG A 295 7.31 18.12 13.97
C ARG A 295 5.96 18.26 13.26
N PHE A 296 5.40 17.16 12.77
CA PHE A 296 4.20 17.12 11.92
C PHE A 296 3.06 16.28 12.54
N VAL A 297 3.17 15.89 13.81
CA VAL A 297 2.15 15.10 14.55
C VAL A 297 1.30 16.00 15.44
#